data_21fc30ed2f4425d6d31300ffa312f387
#
_entry.id   21fc30ed2f4425d6d31300ffa312f387
#
_cell.length_a   1.000
_cell.length_b   1.000
_cell.length_c   1.000
_cell.angle_alpha   90.00
_cell.angle_beta   90.00
_cell.angle_gamma   90.00
#
_symmetry.space_group_name_H-M   'P 1'
#
loop_
_entity.id
_entity.type
_entity.pdbx_description
1 polymer ?
#
loop_
_entity_poly.entity_id
_entity_poly.type
_entity_poly.pdbx_seq_one_letter_code
_entity_poly.pdbx_strand_id
1 'polypeptide(L)'
;MRIKKNIKIAAAALFMSGVVALNASAFVSRSNQINELAIEQQNYISTIEEMQETIGSYEDIIANLQAELNKAQSELDTAQSADIEIREGLKLTYVGDFKTTAYCVEKYKHICGEGKGITSSGAKATPGVTVAADTSVFPYGTVLYIEGVGIRVVQDTGSAIKKHKLDVAVDTHANALKWSGYGTHRVYVVN
;
A
#
# COMPACT_ATOMS: atom_id res chain seq x y z
N MET A 1 56.26 -55.12 63.31
CA MET A 1 55.51 -53.80 63.46
C MET A 1 55.73 -52.79 62.34
N ARG A 2 56.92 -52.65 61.73
CA ARG A 2 57.18 -51.69 60.68
C ARG A 2 56.39 -51.94 59.36
N ILE A 3 56.21 -53.23 58.96
CA ILE A 3 55.58 -53.59 57.67
C ILE A 3 54.04 -53.14 57.68
N LYS A 4 53.33 -53.36 58.76
CA LYS A 4 51.93 -52.94 58.90
C LYS A 4 51.77 -51.42 58.89
N LYS A 5 52.74 -50.65 59.35
CA LYS A 5 52.71 -49.17 59.33
C LYS A 5 52.91 -48.66 57.88
N ASN A 6 53.88 -49.29 57.11
CA ASN A 6 54.10 -48.87 55.70
C ASN A 6 52.92 -49.20 54.81
N ILE A 7 52.23 -50.33 55.01
CA ILE A 7 50.99 -50.68 54.29
C ILE A 7 49.87 -49.64 54.54
N LYS A 8 49.68 -49.20 55.80
CA LYS A 8 48.71 -48.17 56.15
C LYS A 8 49.03 -46.81 55.51
N ILE A 9 50.30 -46.42 55.44
CA ILE A 9 50.73 -45.18 54.80
C ILE A 9 50.54 -45.26 53.30
N ALA A 10 50.87 -46.37 52.64
CA ALA A 10 50.62 -46.55 51.22
C ALA A 10 49.13 -46.55 50.85
N ALA A 11 48.27 -47.19 51.66
CA ALA A 11 46.82 -47.15 51.45
C ALA A 11 46.24 -45.77 51.64
N ALA A 12 46.70 -44.99 52.62
CA ALA A 12 46.27 -43.60 52.82
C ALA A 12 46.72 -42.69 51.66
N ALA A 13 47.90 -42.87 51.14
CA ALA A 13 48.41 -42.12 49.99
C ALA A 13 47.60 -42.42 48.74
N LEU A 14 47.26 -43.69 48.49
CA LEU A 14 46.39 -44.09 47.36
C LEU A 14 44.96 -43.52 47.49
N PHE A 15 44.41 -43.54 48.70
CA PHE A 15 43.09 -42.92 48.95
C PHE A 15 43.13 -41.42 48.71
N MET A 16 44.10 -40.70 49.20
CA MET A 16 44.25 -39.26 49.03
C MET A 16 44.50 -38.91 47.55
N SER A 17 45.26 -39.67 46.79
CA SER A 17 45.47 -39.46 45.34
C SER A 17 44.15 -39.69 44.59
N GLY A 18 43.35 -40.69 44.94
CA GLY A 18 42.02 -40.90 44.37
C GLY A 18 41.06 -39.76 44.62
N VAL A 19 41.00 -39.22 45.87
CA VAL A 19 40.17 -38.07 46.22
C VAL A 19 40.61 -36.81 45.45
N VAL A 20 41.89 -36.57 45.29
CA VAL A 20 42.41 -35.44 44.49
C VAL A 20 42.05 -35.60 43.01
N ALA A 21 42.14 -36.79 42.48
CA ALA A 21 41.78 -37.04 41.06
C ALA A 21 40.28 -36.86 40.82
N LEU A 22 39.43 -37.33 41.73
CA LEU A 22 37.96 -37.12 41.66
C LEU A 22 37.58 -35.63 41.75
N ASN A 23 38.20 -34.88 42.65
CA ASN A 23 37.98 -33.43 42.73
C ASN A 23 38.46 -32.69 41.51
N ALA A 24 39.58 -33.07 40.92
CA ALA A 24 40.12 -32.50 39.66
C ALA A 24 39.18 -32.78 38.50
N SER A 25 38.66 -34.00 38.34
CA SER A 25 37.72 -34.35 37.29
C SER A 25 36.36 -33.59 37.44
N ALA A 26 35.86 -33.46 38.65
CA ALA A 26 34.64 -32.67 38.93
C ALA A 26 34.88 -31.19 38.61
N PHE A 27 36.02 -30.63 38.91
CA PHE A 27 36.39 -29.26 38.58
C PHE A 27 36.43 -29.02 37.10
N VAL A 28 37.07 -29.90 36.31
CA VAL A 28 37.11 -29.84 34.86
C VAL A 28 35.72 -29.93 34.25
N SER A 29 34.88 -30.85 34.74
CA SER A 29 33.49 -30.97 34.26
C SER A 29 32.68 -29.70 34.51
N ARG A 30 32.77 -29.07 35.66
CA ARG A 30 32.10 -27.80 35.98
C ARG A 30 32.66 -26.67 35.13
N SER A 31 33.96 -26.61 34.86
CA SER A 31 34.54 -25.60 33.98
C SER A 31 34.04 -25.73 32.55
N ASN A 32 33.87 -26.93 32.04
CA ASN A 32 33.31 -27.17 30.71
C ASN A 32 31.85 -26.73 30.63
N GLN A 33 31.03 -27.04 31.63
CA GLN A 33 29.63 -26.58 31.71
C GLN A 33 29.52 -25.05 31.73
N ILE A 34 30.41 -24.39 32.49
CA ILE A 34 30.44 -22.92 32.51
C ILE A 34 30.79 -22.37 31.14
N ASN A 35 31.74 -22.95 30.41
CA ASN A 35 32.12 -22.53 29.07
C ASN A 35 30.97 -22.75 28.07
N GLU A 36 30.26 -23.88 28.13
CA GLU A 36 29.09 -24.16 27.28
C GLU A 36 27.97 -23.11 27.50
N LEU A 37 27.67 -22.82 28.76
CA LEU A 37 26.65 -21.78 29.11
C LEU A 37 27.08 -20.39 28.66
N ALA A 38 28.38 -20.07 28.74
CA ALA A 38 28.90 -18.79 28.25
C ALA A 38 28.75 -18.64 26.72
N ILE A 39 29.00 -19.71 25.97
CA ILE A 39 28.79 -19.74 24.51
C ILE A 39 27.30 -19.59 24.17
N GLU A 40 26.44 -20.33 24.87
CA GLU A 40 24.99 -20.23 24.67
C GLU A 40 24.47 -18.81 24.97
N GLN A 41 24.93 -18.21 26.05
CA GLN A 41 24.61 -16.83 26.40
C GLN A 41 25.06 -15.84 25.32
N GLN A 42 26.25 -16.02 24.75
CA GLN A 42 26.74 -15.19 23.67
C GLN A 42 25.88 -15.30 22.40
N ASN A 43 25.42 -16.52 22.08
CA ASN A 43 24.51 -16.74 20.96
C ASN A 43 23.17 -16.06 21.16
N TYR A 44 22.59 -16.08 22.38
CA TYR A 44 21.36 -15.34 22.68
C TYR A 44 21.55 -13.83 22.55
N ILE A 45 22.69 -13.29 23.00
CA ILE A 45 23.00 -11.87 22.86
C ILE A 45 23.03 -11.47 21.38
N SER A 46 23.73 -12.23 20.54
CA SER A 46 23.81 -11.99 19.09
C SER A 46 22.41 -12.02 18.43
N THR A 47 21.57 -12.98 18.81
CA THR A 47 20.19 -13.07 18.30
C THR A 47 19.36 -11.87 18.74
N ILE A 48 19.51 -11.39 19.95
CA ILE A 48 18.81 -10.19 20.46
C ILE A 48 19.25 -8.95 19.67
N GLU A 49 20.54 -8.81 19.38
CA GLU A 49 21.08 -7.71 18.58
C GLU A 49 20.47 -7.69 17.16
N GLU A 50 20.42 -8.84 16.49
CA GLU A 50 19.79 -8.98 15.17
C GLU A 50 18.29 -8.64 15.19
N MET A 51 17.59 -9.09 16.25
CA MET A 51 16.18 -8.77 16.43
C MET A 51 15.95 -7.26 16.65
N GLN A 52 16.83 -6.60 17.40
CA GLN A 52 16.76 -5.16 17.64
C GLN A 52 16.98 -4.35 16.36
N GLU A 53 17.93 -4.75 15.51
CA GLU A 53 18.15 -4.13 14.20
C GLU A 53 16.91 -4.30 13.30
N THR A 54 16.32 -5.49 13.31
CA THR A 54 15.09 -5.78 12.56
C THR A 54 13.91 -4.92 13.04
N ILE A 55 13.73 -4.78 14.35
CA ILE A 55 12.71 -3.91 14.93
C ILE A 55 12.91 -2.48 14.49
N GLY A 56 14.12 -1.94 14.54
CA GLY A 56 14.43 -0.59 14.08
C GLY A 56 14.04 -0.37 12.62
N SER A 57 14.33 -1.36 11.75
CA SER A 57 13.92 -1.27 10.34
C SER A 57 12.40 -1.24 10.13
N TYR A 58 11.65 -2.00 10.92
CA TYR A 58 10.18 -1.96 10.87
C TYR A 58 9.62 -0.64 11.42
N GLU A 59 10.23 -0.06 12.44
CA GLU A 59 9.82 1.26 12.95
C GLU A 59 9.98 2.35 11.89
N ASP A 60 11.06 2.32 11.11
CA ASP A 60 11.27 3.24 9.99
C ASP A 60 10.22 3.05 8.88
N ILE A 61 9.88 1.81 8.54
CA ILE A 61 8.83 1.51 7.56
C ILE A 61 7.47 2.03 8.05
N ILE A 62 7.15 1.81 9.31
CA ILE A 62 5.89 2.30 9.92
C ILE A 62 5.84 3.82 9.88
N ALA A 63 6.91 4.52 10.20
CA ALA A 63 6.98 5.97 10.16
C ALA A 63 6.75 6.51 8.72
N ASN A 64 7.36 5.88 7.72
CA ASN A 64 7.17 6.23 6.32
C ASN A 64 5.72 6.02 5.84
N LEU A 65 5.13 4.85 6.17
CA LEU A 65 3.74 4.56 5.82
C LEU A 65 2.76 5.51 6.49
N GLN A 66 3.00 5.91 7.73
CA GLN A 66 2.18 6.91 8.43
C GLN A 66 2.27 8.28 7.75
N ALA A 67 3.45 8.69 7.28
CA ALA A 67 3.62 9.94 6.54
C ALA A 67 2.86 9.92 5.21
N GLU A 68 2.93 8.82 4.47
CA GLU A 68 2.16 8.65 3.22
C GLU A 68 0.65 8.66 3.46
N LEU A 69 0.18 8.00 4.52
CA LEU A 69 -1.23 7.98 4.89
C LEU A 69 -1.73 9.39 5.23
N ASN A 70 -0.99 10.15 6.03
CA ASN A 70 -1.34 11.52 6.39
C ASN A 70 -1.40 12.43 5.16
N LYS A 71 -0.48 12.26 4.22
CA LYS A 71 -0.48 12.99 2.95
C LYS A 71 -1.71 12.66 2.11
N ALA A 72 -2.01 11.37 1.93
CA ALA A 72 -3.19 10.93 1.18
C ALA A 72 -4.50 11.43 1.81
N GLN A 73 -4.59 11.43 3.15
CA GLN A 73 -5.74 11.96 3.86
C GLN A 73 -5.91 13.46 3.63
N SER A 74 -4.83 14.25 3.68
CA SER A 74 -4.87 15.69 3.40
C SER A 74 -5.29 15.99 1.96
N GLU A 75 -4.81 15.20 0.98
CA GLU A 75 -5.22 15.33 -0.42
C GLU A 75 -6.72 15.02 -0.60
N LEU A 76 -7.23 13.99 0.11
CA LEU A 76 -8.64 13.64 0.11
C LEU A 76 -9.51 14.75 0.70
N ASP A 77 -9.14 15.27 1.85
CA ASP A 77 -9.87 16.35 2.53
C ASP A 77 -9.92 17.62 1.67
N THR A 78 -8.83 17.92 0.96
CA THR A 78 -8.76 19.05 0.03
C THR A 78 -9.70 18.83 -1.16
N ALA A 79 -9.69 17.63 -1.74
CA ALA A 79 -10.56 17.28 -2.87
C ALA A 79 -12.05 17.31 -2.48
N GLN A 80 -12.39 16.81 -1.29
CA GLN A 80 -13.77 16.85 -0.77
C GLN A 80 -14.24 18.28 -0.51
N SER A 81 -13.39 19.14 0.03
CA SER A 81 -13.71 20.55 0.28
C SER A 81 -13.96 21.31 -1.03
N ALA A 82 -13.14 21.06 -2.06
CA ALA A 82 -13.34 21.65 -3.39
C ALA A 82 -14.66 21.18 -4.04
N ASP A 83 -15.01 19.90 -3.87
CA ASP A 83 -16.28 19.36 -4.38
C ASP A 83 -17.50 20.02 -3.71
N ILE A 84 -17.44 20.24 -2.40
CA ILE A 84 -18.50 20.95 -1.63
C ILE A 84 -18.61 22.39 -2.12
N GLU A 85 -17.51 23.12 -2.29
CA GLU A 85 -17.52 24.51 -2.74
C GLU A 85 -18.14 24.65 -4.14
N ILE A 86 -17.78 23.74 -5.07
CA ILE A 86 -18.40 23.68 -6.40
C ILE A 86 -19.91 23.48 -6.31
N ARG A 87 -20.39 22.57 -5.46
CA ARG A 87 -21.83 22.27 -5.30
C ARG A 87 -22.61 23.43 -4.72
N GLU A 88 -22.06 24.15 -3.77
CA GLU A 88 -22.68 25.31 -3.14
C GLU A 88 -22.76 26.55 -4.08
N GLY A 89 -21.74 26.66 -4.96
CA GLY A 89 -21.67 27.77 -5.94
C GLY A 89 -22.49 27.60 -7.22
N LEU A 90 -23.01 26.38 -7.50
CA LEU A 90 -23.70 26.06 -8.75
C LEU A 90 -25.18 25.77 -8.52
N LYS A 91 -26.03 26.25 -9.42
CA LYS A 91 -27.44 25.85 -9.47
C LYS A 91 -27.54 24.48 -10.15
N LEU A 92 -27.65 23.42 -9.33
CA LEU A 92 -27.62 22.03 -9.76
C LEU A 92 -29.02 21.41 -9.77
N THR A 93 -29.37 20.72 -10.84
CA THR A 93 -30.56 19.88 -10.94
C THR A 93 -30.17 18.42 -11.02
N TYR A 94 -30.52 17.62 -10.01
CA TYR A 94 -30.25 16.17 -10.00
C TYR A 94 -31.01 15.45 -11.12
N VAL A 95 -30.34 14.62 -11.88
CA VAL A 95 -30.91 13.91 -13.04
C VAL A 95 -30.79 12.39 -12.97
N GLY A 96 -30.18 11.88 -11.91
CA GLY A 96 -30.10 10.43 -11.65
C GLY A 96 -28.69 9.94 -11.37
N ASP A 97 -28.58 8.64 -11.20
CA ASP A 97 -27.32 7.93 -11.02
C ASP A 97 -26.88 7.35 -12.36
N PHE A 98 -25.62 7.62 -12.75
CA PHE A 98 -25.05 7.21 -14.04
C PHE A 98 -23.82 6.38 -13.81
N LYS A 99 -23.67 5.30 -14.59
CA LYS A 99 -22.44 4.54 -14.66
C LYS A 99 -21.40 5.30 -15.49
N THR A 100 -20.25 5.57 -14.90
CA THR A 100 -19.15 6.29 -15.56
C THR A 100 -18.04 5.34 -15.95
N THR A 101 -17.47 5.58 -17.12
CA THR A 101 -16.27 4.95 -17.67
C THR A 101 -15.35 6.04 -18.22
N ALA A 102 -14.15 5.68 -18.65
CA ALA A 102 -13.21 6.62 -19.25
C ALA A 102 -12.67 6.12 -20.57
N TYR A 103 -12.46 7.05 -21.53
CA TYR A 103 -11.76 6.80 -22.77
C TYR A 103 -10.59 7.77 -22.95
N CYS A 104 -9.51 7.33 -23.59
CA CYS A 104 -8.36 8.18 -23.83
C CYS A 104 -8.48 8.94 -25.15
N VAL A 105 -7.87 10.13 -25.19
CA VAL A 105 -7.80 10.96 -26.41
C VAL A 105 -6.50 10.75 -27.21
N GLU A 106 -5.67 9.80 -26.80
CA GLU A 106 -4.44 9.43 -27.51
C GLU A 106 -4.73 8.85 -28.89
N LYS A 107 -3.79 9.04 -29.82
CA LYS A 107 -3.84 8.47 -31.18
C LYS A 107 -3.49 6.97 -31.20
N TYR A 108 -4.26 6.16 -30.48
CA TYR A 108 -4.11 4.70 -30.48
C TYR A 108 -5.19 4.07 -31.38
N LYS A 109 -4.84 3.86 -32.63
CA LYS A 109 -5.74 3.48 -33.75
C LYS A 109 -6.56 2.20 -33.49
N HIS A 110 -6.10 1.29 -32.63
CA HIS A 110 -6.74 0.00 -32.39
C HIS A 110 -7.50 -0.11 -31.06
N ILE A 111 -7.34 0.85 -30.17
CA ILE A 111 -7.85 0.77 -28.78
C ILE A 111 -8.72 1.97 -28.43
N CYS A 112 -8.37 3.18 -28.90
CA CYS A 112 -9.01 4.44 -28.52
C CYS A 112 -9.70 5.15 -29.71
N GLY A 113 -10.13 4.38 -30.70
CA GLY A 113 -10.77 4.90 -31.91
C GLY A 113 -9.78 5.43 -32.98
N GLU A 114 -10.26 6.18 -33.94
CA GLU A 114 -9.41 6.68 -35.06
C GLU A 114 -8.39 7.75 -34.65
N GLY A 115 -8.37 8.16 -33.39
CA GLY A 115 -7.35 9.05 -32.82
C GLY A 115 -7.33 10.46 -33.43
N LYS A 116 -8.45 10.90 -34.04
CA LYS A 116 -8.55 12.26 -34.61
C LYS A 116 -8.64 13.34 -33.55
N GLY A 117 -8.96 12.94 -32.28
CA GLY A 117 -9.15 13.88 -31.18
C GLY A 117 -10.36 14.82 -31.34
N ILE A 118 -11.25 14.52 -32.32
CA ILE A 118 -12.48 15.26 -32.58
C ILE A 118 -13.66 14.41 -32.13
N THR A 119 -14.53 15.00 -31.35
CA THR A 119 -15.75 14.39 -30.84
C THR A 119 -16.87 14.35 -31.88
N SER A 120 -17.94 13.64 -31.60
CA SER A 120 -19.13 13.56 -32.45
C SER A 120 -19.83 14.91 -32.64
N SER A 121 -19.65 15.87 -31.73
CA SER A 121 -20.15 17.24 -31.85
C SER A 121 -19.27 18.13 -32.77
N GLY A 122 -18.10 17.63 -33.19
CA GLY A 122 -17.10 18.42 -33.93
C GLY A 122 -16.13 19.19 -33.01
N ALA A 123 -16.28 19.15 -31.72
CA ALA A 123 -15.36 19.77 -30.77
C ALA A 123 -14.07 18.92 -30.62
N LYS A 124 -12.98 19.52 -30.14
CA LYS A 124 -11.80 18.79 -29.74
C LYS A 124 -12.08 18.05 -28.43
N ALA A 125 -11.83 16.74 -28.41
CA ALA A 125 -11.90 15.98 -27.18
C ALA A 125 -10.83 16.47 -26.19
N THR A 126 -11.24 17.00 -25.07
CA THR A 126 -10.37 17.64 -24.08
C THR A 126 -10.49 16.93 -22.75
N PRO A 127 -9.39 16.29 -22.25
CA PRO A 127 -9.36 15.71 -20.91
C PRO A 127 -9.78 16.72 -19.85
N GLY A 128 -10.54 16.27 -18.85
CA GLY A 128 -11.05 17.13 -17.80
C GLY A 128 -12.29 17.98 -18.20
N VAL A 129 -12.63 18.04 -19.49
CA VAL A 129 -13.78 18.81 -19.99
C VAL A 129 -14.81 17.90 -20.66
N THR A 130 -14.39 17.08 -21.62
CA THR A 130 -15.29 16.33 -22.49
C THR A 130 -15.87 15.09 -21.82
N VAL A 131 -17.17 14.89 -21.99
CA VAL A 131 -17.84 13.62 -21.66
C VAL A 131 -18.72 13.19 -22.85
N ALA A 132 -18.72 11.88 -23.12
CA ALA A 132 -19.66 11.26 -24.03
C ALA A 132 -20.91 10.84 -23.26
N ALA A 133 -22.08 11.12 -23.83
CA ALA A 133 -23.40 10.81 -23.26
C ALA A 133 -24.37 10.33 -24.34
N ASP A 134 -25.52 9.84 -23.92
CA ASP A 134 -26.67 9.64 -24.78
C ASP A 134 -27.29 11.01 -25.12
N THR A 135 -27.20 11.41 -26.40
CA THR A 135 -27.69 12.73 -26.84
C THR A 135 -29.20 12.88 -26.80
N SER A 136 -29.94 11.78 -26.65
CA SER A 136 -31.36 11.80 -26.39
C SER A 136 -31.71 12.18 -24.93
N VAL A 137 -30.73 12.00 -24.02
CA VAL A 137 -30.83 12.35 -22.59
C VAL A 137 -30.20 13.72 -22.34
N PHE A 138 -28.98 13.91 -22.84
CA PHE A 138 -28.22 15.15 -22.70
C PHE A 138 -27.76 15.64 -24.09
N PRO A 139 -28.36 16.66 -24.65
CA PRO A 139 -27.90 17.30 -25.88
C PRO A 139 -26.46 17.78 -25.76
N TYR A 140 -25.76 17.90 -26.89
CA TYR A 140 -24.41 18.50 -26.92
C TYR A 140 -24.43 19.91 -26.31
N GLY A 141 -23.37 20.21 -25.55
CA GLY A 141 -23.25 21.48 -24.82
C GLY A 141 -23.85 21.44 -23.41
N THR A 142 -24.60 20.40 -23.05
CA THR A 142 -25.09 20.25 -21.66
C THR A 142 -23.89 20.18 -20.72
N VAL A 143 -23.92 21.03 -19.68
CA VAL A 143 -22.92 21.02 -18.62
C VAL A 143 -23.40 20.13 -17.49
N LEU A 144 -22.62 19.09 -17.18
CA LEU A 144 -22.90 18.13 -16.12
C LEU A 144 -21.93 18.32 -14.96
N TYR A 145 -22.44 18.27 -13.75
CA TYR A 145 -21.64 18.02 -12.57
C TYR A 145 -21.79 16.54 -12.19
N ILE A 146 -20.70 15.80 -12.19
CA ILE A 146 -20.62 14.38 -11.84
C ILE A 146 -19.94 14.31 -10.48
N GLU A 147 -20.65 13.84 -9.46
CA GLU A 147 -20.14 13.77 -8.08
C GLU A 147 -18.86 12.91 -8.01
N GLY A 148 -17.79 13.44 -7.40
CA GLY A 148 -16.48 12.80 -7.33
C GLY A 148 -15.65 12.83 -8.63
N VAL A 149 -16.21 13.37 -9.73
CA VAL A 149 -15.51 13.52 -11.02
C VAL A 149 -15.36 14.99 -11.40
N GLY A 150 -16.35 15.82 -11.05
CA GLY A 150 -16.39 17.25 -11.33
C GLY A 150 -17.18 17.63 -12.57
N ILE A 151 -17.01 18.87 -13.03
CA ILE A 151 -17.77 19.44 -14.16
C ILE A 151 -17.28 18.87 -15.47
N ARG A 152 -18.24 18.49 -16.36
CA ARG A 152 -17.97 18.00 -17.73
C ARG A 152 -18.99 18.60 -18.69
N VAL A 153 -18.59 18.72 -19.95
CA VAL A 153 -19.45 19.19 -21.03
C VAL A 153 -19.73 18.01 -21.98
N VAL A 154 -20.99 17.79 -22.27
CA VAL A 154 -21.40 16.78 -23.26
C VAL A 154 -20.99 17.24 -24.65
N GLN A 155 -19.95 16.63 -25.17
CA GLN A 155 -19.39 16.94 -26.50
C GLN A 155 -19.28 15.69 -27.37
N ASP A 156 -19.46 14.51 -26.80
CA ASP A 156 -19.30 13.26 -27.53
C ASP A 156 -20.47 12.30 -27.29
N THR A 157 -20.53 11.26 -28.10
CA THR A 157 -21.46 10.14 -27.94
C THR A 157 -20.79 8.85 -28.43
N GLY A 158 -21.36 7.70 -28.08
CA GLY A 158 -20.90 6.39 -28.55
C GLY A 158 -22.06 5.40 -28.67
N SER A 159 -21.89 4.38 -29.50
CA SER A 159 -22.89 3.33 -29.68
C SER A 159 -23.19 2.58 -28.37
N ALA A 160 -22.19 2.44 -27.50
CA ALA A 160 -22.29 1.81 -26.18
C ALA A 160 -22.67 2.77 -25.04
N ILE A 161 -22.73 4.09 -25.32
CA ILE A 161 -23.03 5.13 -24.33
C ILE A 161 -24.51 5.51 -24.48
N LYS A 162 -25.36 4.82 -23.73
CA LYS A 162 -26.83 4.95 -23.80
C LYS A 162 -27.44 5.08 -22.42
N LYS A 163 -28.55 5.82 -22.34
CA LYS A 163 -29.34 6.05 -21.12
C LYS A 163 -28.45 6.60 -19.98
N HIS A 164 -28.36 5.85 -18.89
CA HIS A 164 -27.62 6.20 -17.66
C HIS A 164 -26.15 5.78 -17.73
N LYS A 165 -25.47 6.08 -18.82
CA LYS A 165 -24.03 5.81 -19.01
C LYS A 165 -23.31 7.03 -19.55
N LEU A 166 -22.18 7.33 -18.97
CA LEU A 166 -21.27 8.41 -19.35
C LEU A 166 -19.86 7.84 -19.59
N ASP A 167 -19.12 8.45 -20.52
CA ASP A 167 -17.73 8.07 -20.80
C ASP A 167 -16.86 9.33 -20.83
N VAL A 168 -15.96 9.45 -19.85
CA VAL A 168 -15.20 10.67 -19.59
C VAL A 168 -13.88 10.64 -20.37
N ALA A 169 -13.56 11.73 -21.07
CA ALA A 169 -12.30 11.86 -21.79
C ALA A 169 -11.14 12.06 -20.82
N VAL A 170 -10.12 11.23 -20.96
CA VAL A 170 -8.83 11.34 -20.25
C VAL A 170 -7.68 11.42 -21.26
N ASP A 171 -6.52 11.85 -20.81
CA ASP A 171 -5.37 12.15 -21.68
C ASP A 171 -4.75 10.89 -22.29
N THR A 172 -4.41 9.87 -21.48
CA THR A 172 -3.67 8.69 -21.92
C THR A 172 -4.44 7.39 -21.71
N HIS A 173 -4.09 6.36 -22.47
CA HIS A 173 -4.64 5.03 -22.29
C HIS A 173 -4.33 4.46 -20.89
N ALA A 174 -3.11 4.70 -20.40
CA ALA A 174 -2.72 4.28 -19.05
C ALA A 174 -3.58 4.94 -17.97
N ASN A 175 -3.94 6.23 -18.15
CA ASN A 175 -4.82 6.94 -17.23
C ASN A 175 -6.27 6.45 -17.36
N ALA A 176 -6.74 6.08 -18.54
CA ALA A 176 -8.05 5.46 -18.70
C ALA A 176 -8.15 4.15 -17.90
N LEU A 177 -7.15 3.29 -17.97
CA LEU A 177 -7.16 2.00 -17.25
C LEU A 177 -7.14 2.14 -15.72
N LYS A 178 -6.58 3.23 -15.21
CA LYS A 178 -6.43 3.51 -13.76
C LYS A 178 -7.37 4.60 -13.26
N TRP A 179 -8.32 5.02 -14.09
CA TRP A 179 -9.17 6.14 -13.75
C TRP A 179 -10.01 5.88 -12.50
N SER A 180 -9.91 6.77 -11.53
CA SER A 180 -10.58 6.63 -10.22
C SER A 180 -12.09 6.86 -10.26
N GLY A 181 -12.61 7.46 -11.33
CA GLY A 181 -14.03 7.74 -11.51
C GLY A 181 -14.85 6.60 -12.12
N TYR A 182 -14.32 5.38 -12.20
CA TYR A 182 -15.13 4.21 -12.56
C TYR A 182 -16.17 3.93 -11.47
N GLY A 183 -17.42 3.77 -11.86
CA GLY A 183 -18.46 3.43 -10.91
C GLY A 183 -19.81 4.04 -11.24
N THR A 184 -20.68 4.15 -10.24
CA THR A 184 -21.97 4.83 -10.34
C THR A 184 -21.91 6.11 -9.53
N HIS A 185 -22.21 7.22 -10.17
CA HIS A 185 -22.12 8.57 -9.59
C HIS A 185 -23.44 9.31 -9.75
N ARG A 186 -23.74 10.16 -8.79
CA ARG A 186 -24.86 11.11 -8.89
C ARG A 186 -24.49 12.18 -9.92
N VAL A 187 -25.43 12.45 -10.83
CA VAL A 187 -25.24 13.42 -11.92
C VAL A 187 -26.26 14.54 -11.82
N TYR A 188 -25.80 15.74 -12.07
CA TYR A 188 -26.59 16.96 -12.03
C TYR A 188 -26.34 17.76 -13.31
N VAL A 189 -27.39 18.40 -13.81
CA VAL A 189 -27.26 19.44 -14.83
C VAL A 189 -26.95 20.76 -14.13
N VAL A 190 -25.99 21.50 -14.66
CA VAL A 190 -25.63 22.85 -14.23
C VAL A 190 -26.53 23.83 -15.02
N ASN A 191 -27.31 24.67 -14.31
CA ASN A 191 -28.25 25.62 -14.88
C ASN A 191 -27.72 27.06 -14.82
#